data_707bbbca0463c31666e09cb43e5c358c
#
_entry.id   707bbbca0463c31666e09cb43e5c358c
#
_cell.length_a   1.000
_cell.length_b   1.000
_cell.length_c   1.000
_cell.angle_alpha   90.00
_cell.angle_beta   90.00
_cell.angle_gamma   90.00
#
_symmetry.space_group_name_H-M   'P 1'
#
loop_
_entity.id
_entity.type
_entity.pdbx_description
1 polymer ?
#
loop_
_entity_poly.entity_id
_entity_poly.type
_entity_poly.pdbx_seq_one_letter_code
_entity_poly.pdbx_strand_id
1 'polypeptide(L)'
;MIIKDKHYQTLNIPAGYFGLVTMTTQAGFEIEVSIVDTKTGKSLFHAVRKSNNPNPVITAQFLPSNDNPELIINVKESAHLDVRYDEMNVTDENGLLLSQNYVFVAEDATDKDYNDLYLAVAAWRYRN
;
A
#
# COMPACT_ATOMS: atom_id res chain seq x y z
N MET A 1 27.17 2.84 -3.96
CA MET A 1 26.03 3.47 -3.25
C MET A 1 24.72 2.83 -3.69
N ILE A 2 23.90 2.48 -2.75
CA ILE A 2 22.58 1.94 -3.05
C ILE A 2 21.57 3.07 -2.97
N ILE A 3 20.89 3.32 -4.09
CA ILE A 3 19.82 4.31 -4.16
C ILE A 3 18.51 3.55 -4.08
N LYS A 4 17.67 3.93 -3.13
CA LYS A 4 16.38 3.29 -2.93
C LYS A 4 15.28 4.30 -3.20
N ASP A 5 14.58 4.12 -4.31
CA ASP A 5 13.45 4.96 -4.71
C ASP A 5 12.15 4.17 -4.78
N LYS A 6 12.20 2.85 -4.58
CA LYS A 6 11.03 1.97 -4.67
C LYS A 6 10.99 0.99 -3.52
N HIS A 7 9.79 0.67 -3.10
CA HIS A 7 9.53 -0.40 -2.15
C HIS A 7 8.48 -1.33 -2.75
N TYR A 8 8.78 -2.64 -2.73
CA TYR A 8 7.89 -3.69 -3.20
C TYR A 8 7.43 -4.51 -2.01
N GLN A 9 6.15 -4.77 -1.94
CA GLN A 9 5.59 -5.57 -0.86
C GLN A 9 4.50 -6.47 -1.39
N THR A 10 4.69 -7.79 -1.25
CA THR A 10 3.63 -8.73 -1.54
C THR A 10 2.56 -8.63 -0.47
N LEU A 11 1.32 -8.44 -0.88
CA LEU A 11 0.19 -8.41 0.04
C LEU A 11 -0.42 -9.81 0.10
N ASN A 12 -0.54 -10.36 1.31
CA ASN A 12 -1.08 -11.70 1.51
C ASN A 12 -2.61 -11.67 1.46
N ILE A 13 -3.15 -11.30 0.31
CA ILE A 13 -4.59 -11.14 0.10
C ILE A 13 -5.03 -12.21 -0.88
N PRO A 14 -5.92 -13.12 -0.47
CA PRO A 14 -6.44 -14.13 -1.39
C PRO A 14 -7.31 -13.53 -2.48
N ALA A 15 -7.34 -14.20 -3.63
CA ALA A 15 -8.26 -13.85 -4.71
C ALA A 15 -9.69 -13.79 -4.20
N GLY A 16 -10.44 -12.81 -4.67
CA GLY A 16 -11.84 -12.66 -4.30
C GLY A 16 -12.09 -11.95 -2.99
N TYR A 17 -11.05 -11.61 -2.22
CA TYR A 17 -11.22 -10.76 -1.04
C TYR A 17 -11.37 -9.32 -1.50
N PHE A 18 -12.30 -8.62 -0.89
CA PHE A 18 -12.60 -7.23 -1.22
C PHE A 18 -11.61 -6.31 -0.54
N GLY A 19 -10.93 -5.45 -1.30
CA GLY A 19 -9.88 -4.57 -0.79
C GLY A 19 -10.32 -3.13 -0.65
N LEU A 20 -9.74 -2.46 0.34
CA LEU A 20 -9.92 -1.03 0.59
C LEU A 20 -8.56 -0.39 0.80
N VAL A 21 -8.31 0.71 0.09
CA VAL A 21 -7.09 1.50 0.23
C VAL A 21 -7.45 2.86 0.80
N THR A 22 -6.68 3.30 1.79
CA THR A 22 -6.74 4.66 2.33
C THR A 22 -5.34 5.25 2.26
N MET A 23 -5.20 6.41 1.64
CA MET A 23 -3.89 7.02 1.40
C MET A 23 -3.94 8.53 1.57
N THR A 24 -2.92 9.08 2.24
CA THR A 24 -2.67 10.52 2.25
C THR A 24 -1.17 10.77 2.31
N THR A 25 -0.74 11.95 1.85
CA THR A 25 0.66 12.33 1.82
C THR A 25 0.86 13.74 2.34
N GLN A 26 2.08 14.00 2.83
CA GLN A 26 2.54 15.36 3.12
C GLN A 26 4.02 15.48 2.75
N ALA A 27 4.34 15.03 1.54
CA ALA A 27 5.70 14.96 1.04
C ALA A 27 5.98 16.05 0.02
N GLY A 28 7.21 16.53 -0.01
CA GLY A 28 7.67 17.43 -1.06
C GLY A 28 7.93 16.72 -2.37
N PHE A 29 8.24 15.42 -2.33
CA PHE A 29 8.44 14.60 -3.53
C PHE A 29 7.12 13.98 -3.97
N GLU A 30 7.07 13.63 -5.25
CA GLU A 30 5.94 12.91 -5.80
C GLU A 30 5.99 11.46 -5.36
N ILE A 31 4.90 10.98 -4.78
CA ILE A 31 4.77 9.60 -4.31
C ILE A 31 3.73 8.89 -5.18
N GLU A 32 4.14 7.78 -5.76
CA GLU A 32 3.28 6.93 -6.57
C GLU A 32 3.06 5.62 -5.83
N VAL A 33 1.81 5.23 -5.69
CA VAL A 33 1.43 3.96 -5.07
C VAL A 33 0.61 3.16 -6.07
N SER A 34 1.00 1.90 -6.26
CA SER A 34 0.31 0.97 -7.16
C SER A 34 0.08 -0.34 -6.45
N ILE A 35 -1.05 -0.98 -6.74
CA ILE A 35 -1.30 -2.38 -6.39
C ILE A 35 -1.58 -3.09 -7.70
N VAL A 36 -0.80 -4.13 -8.01
CA VAL A 36 -0.89 -4.81 -9.29
C VAL A 36 -1.09 -6.31 -9.11
N ASP A 37 -1.84 -6.88 -10.02
CA ASP A 37 -1.95 -8.33 -10.15
C ASP A 37 -0.66 -8.84 -10.77
N THR A 38 0.09 -9.66 -10.02
CA THR A 38 1.39 -10.13 -10.48
C THR A 38 1.29 -11.14 -11.63
N LYS A 39 0.15 -11.78 -11.77
CA LYS A 39 -0.06 -12.80 -12.80
C LYS A 39 -0.40 -12.20 -14.16
N THR A 40 -1.14 -11.10 -14.17
CA THR A 40 -1.61 -10.47 -15.42
C THR A 40 -1.02 -9.10 -15.66
N GLY A 41 -0.40 -8.48 -14.64
CA GLY A 41 0.06 -7.10 -14.71
C GLY A 41 -1.04 -6.06 -14.58
N LYS A 42 -2.28 -6.48 -14.35
CA LYS A 42 -3.40 -5.55 -14.26
C LYS A 42 -3.27 -4.67 -13.03
N SER A 43 -3.50 -3.36 -13.21
CA SER A 43 -3.53 -2.42 -12.10
C SER A 43 -4.85 -2.57 -11.33
N LEU A 44 -4.73 -2.79 -10.02
CA LEU A 44 -5.87 -2.84 -9.11
C LEU A 44 -6.09 -1.51 -8.41
N PHE A 45 -5.02 -0.75 -8.23
CA PHE A 45 -5.04 0.59 -7.63
C PHE A 45 -3.84 1.37 -8.13
N HIS A 46 -4.02 2.66 -8.38
CA HIS A 46 -2.92 3.55 -8.75
C HIS A 46 -3.26 4.97 -8.32
N ALA A 47 -2.32 5.61 -7.65
CA ALA A 47 -2.46 7.01 -7.26
C ALA A 47 -1.10 7.68 -7.23
N VAL A 48 -1.08 8.97 -7.58
CA VAL A 48 0.12 9.80 -7.54
C VAL A 48 -0.24 11.07 -6.77
N ARG A 49 0.59 11.41 -5.78
CA ARG A 49 0.40 12.62 -4.97
C ARG A 49 1.72 13.33 -4.72
N LYS A 50 1.67 14.65 -4.75
CA LYS A 50 2.76 15.52 -4.36
C LYS A 50 2.17 16.66 -3.55
N SER A 51 2.60 16.81 -2.28
CA SER A 51 2.08 17.86 -1.43
C SER A 51 2.95 18.03 -0.20
N ASN A 52 3.22 19.28 0.15
CA ASN A 52 3.89 19.64 1.40
C ASN A 52 2.92 19.76 2.58
N ASN A 53 1.63 19.65 2.31
CA ASN A 53 0.58 19.64 3.31
C ASN A 53 -0.30 18.42 3.07
N PRO A 54 -0.95 17.90 4.10
CA PRO A 54 -1.84 16.75 3.90
C PRO A 54 -2.91 17.06 2.86
N ASN A 55 -3.03 16.16 1.90
CA ASN A 55 -4.09 16.20 0.90
C ASN A 55 -5.36 15.58 1.45
N PRO A 56 -6.52 15.81 0.82
CA PRO A 56 -7.68 14.98 1.11
C PRO A 56 -7.33 13.50 0.96
N VAL A 57 -7.90 12.68 1.83
CA VAL A 57 -7.64 11.25 1.85
C VAL A 57 -8.17 10.62 0.56
N ILE A 58 -7.35 9.80 -0.08
CA ILE A 58 -7.78 8.95 -1.18
C ILE A 58 -8.34 7.67 -0.58
N THR A 59 -9.56 7.30 -0.99
CA THR A 59 -10.18 6.04 -0.60
C THR A 59 -10.59 5.33 -1.88
N ALA A 60 -10.17 4.07 -2.03
CA ALA A 60 -10.47 3.27 -3.22
C ALA A 60 -10.70 1.82 -2.84
N GLN A 61 -11.42 1.11 -3.71
CA GLN A 61 -11.73 -0.29 -3.53
C GLN A 61 -11.12 -1.09 -4.67
N PHE A 62 -10.78 -2.34 -4.40
CA PHE A 62 -10.30 -3.25 -5.44
C PHE A 62 -10.72 -4.68 -5.11
N LEU A 63 -10.77 -5.51 -6.15
CA LEU A 63 -11.15 -6.92 -6.03
C LEU A 63 -10.15 -7.74 -6.84
N PRO A 64 -9.17 -8.38 -6.18
CA PRO A 64 -8.16 -9.13 -6.91
C PRO A 64 -8.74 -10.44 -7.46
N SER A 65 -8.38 -10.75 -8.71
CA SER A 65 -8.76 -12.01 -9.36
C SER A 65 -7.77 -13.12 -9.09
N ASN A 66 -6.56 -12.78 -8.63
CA ASN A 66 -5.50 -13.74 -8.31
C ASN A 66 -4.95 -13.44 -6.94
N ASP A 67 -4.33 -14.46 -6.32
CA ASP A 67 -3.76 -14.34 -4.99
C ASP A 67 -2.57 -13.38 -4.96
N ASN A 68 -2.36 -12.74 -3.83
CA ASN A 68 -1.12 -12.05 -3.47
C ASN A 68 -0.73 -10.95 -4.45
N PRO A 69 -1.56 -9.90 -4.58
CA PRO A 69 -1.16 -8.74 -5.38
C PRO A 69 0.07 -8.07 -4.78
N GLU A 70 0.77 -7.29 -5.60
CA GLU A 70 1.97 -6.59 -5.16
C GLU A 70 1.71 -5.11 -5.01
N LEU A 71 2.11 -4.57 -3.87
CA LEU A 71 2.12 -3.14 -3.60
C LEU A 71 3.48 -2.58 -4.01
N ILE A 72 3.47 -1.46 -4.71
CA ILE A 72 4.68 -0.75 -5.13
C ILE A 72 4.54 0.70 -4.70
N ILE A 73 5.50 1.17 -3.89
CA ILE A 73 5.63 2.58 -3.52
C ILE A 73 6.86 3.11 -4.25
N ASN A 74 6.67 4.15 -5.07
CA ASN A 74 7.73 4.68 -5.92
C ASN A 74 7.86 6.19 -5.68
N VAL A 75 9.07 6.62 -5.29
CA VAL A 75 9.41 8.04 -5.11
C VAL A 75 10.67 8.31 -5.92
N LYS A 76 10.51 8.65 -7.20
CA LYS A 76 11.61 8.74 -8.16
C LYS A 76 12.70 9.70 -7.74
N GLU A 77 12.35 10.75 -7.00
CA GLU A 77 13.30 11.78 -6.57
C GLU A 77 14.04 11.40 -5.30
N SER A 78 13.64 10.29 -4.65
CA SER A 78 14.24 9.89 -3.38
C SER A 78 15.47 9.02 -3.60
N ALA A 79 16.48 9.22 -2.74
CA ALA A 79 17.61 8.31 -2.63
C ALA A 79 17.54 7.51 -1.31
N HIS A 80 16.55 7.81 -0.47
CA HIS A 80 16.49 7.30 0.90
C HIS A 80 15.07 6.89 1.30
N LEU A 81 14.29 6.34 0.35
CA LEU A 81 12.95 5.87 0.68
C LEU A 81 13.04 4.78 1.75
N ASP A 82 12.39 5.01 2.88
CA ASP A 82 12.33 4.07 3.99
C ASP A 82 10.86 3.85 4.33
N VAL A 83 10.40 2.61 4.16
CA VAL A 83 9.01 2.24 4.40
C VAL A 83 8.98 1.31 5.60
N ARG A 84 8.12 1.65 6.57
CA ARG A 84 7.85 0.79 7.72
C ARG A 84 6.39 0.37 7.66
N TYR A 85 6.11 -0.86 8.07
CA TYR A 85 4.75 -1.34 8.02
C TYR A 85 4.50 -2.42 9.06
N ASP A 86 3.23 -2.63 9.33
CA ASP A 86 2.78 -3.73 10.14
C ASP A 86 1.64 -4.45 9.41
N GLU A 87 1.53 -5.72 9.68
CA GLU A 87 0.54 -6.59 9.06
C GLU A 87 -0.25 -7.30 10.16
N MET A 88 -1.56 -7.29 10.05
CA MET A 88 -2.42 -7.95 11.02
C MET A 88 -3.53 -8.69 10.32
N ASN A 89 -3.71 -9.96 10.65
CA ASN A 89 -4.84 -10.72 10.13
C ASN A 89 -5.84 -11.00 11.24
N VAL A 90 -7.11 -11.06 10.87
CA VAL A 90 -8.20 -11.44 11.75
C VAL A 90 -8.75 -12.78 11.26
N THR A 91 -8.79 -13.75 12.13
CA THR A 91 -9.28 -15.09 11.79
C THR A 91 -10.42 -15.49 12.72
N ASP A 92 -11.22 -16.46 12.28
CA ASP A 92 -12.22 -17.06 13.16
C ASP A 92 -11.58 -18.15 14.03
N GLU A 93 -12.39 -18.85 14.81
CA GLU A 93 -11.92 -19.90 15.72
C GLU A 93 -11.32 -21.10 14.99
N ASN A 94 -11.57 -21.24 13.70
CA ASN A 94 -11.06 -22.36 12.90
C ASN A 94 -9.85 -21.95 12.05
N GLY A 95 -9.37 -20.72 12.20
CA GLY A 95 -8.24 -20.21 11.44
C GLY A 95 -8.61 -19.69 10.06
N LEU A 96 -9.89 -19.55 9.75
CA LEU A 96 -10.32 -18.96 8.49
C LEU A 96 -10.00 -17.46 8.49
N LEU A 97 -9.32 -16.99 7.45
CA LEU A 97 -8.97 -15.58 7.33
C LEU A 97 -10.24 -14.76 7.07
N LEU A 98 -10.56 -13.87 7.99
CA LEU A 98 -11.71 -12.96 7.87
C LEU A 98 -11.28 -11.63 7.28
N SER A 99 -10.15 -11.09 7.73
CA SER A 99 -9.58 -9.89 7.13
C SER A 99 -8.06 -9.87 7.24
N GLN A 100 -7.44 -9.23 6.26
CA GLN A 100 -5.99 -9.02 6.20
C GLN A 100 -5.75 -7.53 6.13
N ASN A 101 -4.88 -7.00 6.99
CA ASN A 101 -4.72 -5.57 7.17
C ASN A 101 -3.25 -5.18 7.13
N TYR A 102 -2.96 -4.05 6.51
CA TYR A 102 -1.62 -3.47 6.46
C TYR A 102 -1.68 -1.99 6.75
N VAL A 103 -0.72 -1.49 7.51
CA VAL A 103 -0.51 -0.06 7.67
C VAL A 103 0.94 0.24 7.33
N PHE A 104 1.15 1.17 6.40
CA PHE A 104 2.45 1.61 5.94
C PHE A 104 2.63 3.07 6.28
N VAL A 105 3.84 3.42 6.75
CA VAL A 105 4.28 4.81 6.85
C VAL A 105 5.63 4.90 6.16
N ALA A 106 5.90 6.03 5.55
CA ALA A 106 7.12 6.18 4.77
C ALA A 106 7.78 7.52 4.98
N GLU A 107 9.09 7.50 4.84
CA GLU A 107 9.97 8.64 4.83
C GLU A 107 10.65 8.71 3.47
N ASP A 108 10.56 9.85 2.78
CA ASP A 108 11.16 10.00 1.45
C ASP A 108 12.52 10.71 1.48
N ALA A 109 12.99 11.12 2.65
CA ALA A 109 14.28 11.80 2.81
C ALA A 109 15.03 11.26 4.03
N THR A 110 15.51 12.13 4.93
CA THR A 110 16.38 11.68 6.03
C THR A 110 15.94 12.13 7.41
N ASP A 111 14.82 12.84 7.54
CA ASP A 111 14.40 13.36 8.85
C ASP A 111 13.76 12.29 9.76
N LYS A 112 13.37 11.15 9.20
CA LYS A 112 12.92 9.97 9.94
C LYS A 112 11.70 10.19 10.82
N ASP A 113 10.81 11.11 10.42
CA ASP A 113 9.54 11.30 11.11
C ASP A 113 8.42 10.42 10.52
N TYR A 114 8.67 9.78 9.37
CA TYR A 114 7.78 8.82 8.73
C TYR A 114 6.37 9.35 8.51
N ASN A 115 6.28 10.62 8.16
CA ASN A 115 4.99 11.27 7.92
C ASN A 115 4.75 11.66 6.47
N ASP A 116 5.64 11.28 5.55
CA ASP A 116 5.52 11.66 4.15
C ASP A 116 4.41 10.89 3.43
N LEU A 117 4.19 9.64 3.84
CA LEU A 117 3.11 8.81 3.32
C LEU A 117 2.46 8.05 4.47
N TYR A 118 1.14 8.08 4.52
CA TYR A 118 0.34 7.14 5.28
C TYR A 118 -0.51 6.33 4.31
N LEU A 119 -0.46 5.01 4.42
CA LEU A 119 -1.18 4.11 3.53
C LEU A 119 -1.71 2.93 4.34
N ALA A 120 -3.00 2.71 4.28
CA ALA A 120 -3.63 1.55 4.88
C ALA A 120 -4.29 0.72 3.78
N VAL A 121 -4.09 -0.58 3.83
CA VAL A 121 -4.72 -1.54 2.94
C VAL A 121 -5.41 -2.58 3.79
N ALA A 122 -6.71 -2.76 3.58
CA ALA A 122 -7.49 -3.78 4.27
C ALA A 122 -8.20 -4.63 3.24
N ALA A 123 -8.32 -5.92 3.52
CA ALA A 123 -9.09 -6.80 2.66
C ALA A 123 -9.87 -7.77 3.54
N TRP A 124 -11.10 -8.05 3.15
CA TRP A 124 -11.96 -8.97 3.88
C TRP A 124 -12.74 -9.83 2.90
N ARG A 125 -13.32 -10.90 3.42
CA ARG A 125 -14.02 -11.85 2.56
C ARG A 125 -15.14 -11.17 1.79
N TYR A 126 -15.11 -11.36 0.47
CA TYR A 126 -16.18 -10.86 -0.37
C TYR A 126 -17.40 -11.75 -0.22
N ARG A 127 -18.54 -11.15 -0.07
CA ARG A 127 -19.80 -11.86 0.02
C ARG A 127 -20.24 -12.34 -1.37
N ASN A 128 -20.55 -13.59 -1.46
CA ASN A 128 -21.11 -14.13 -2.68
C ASN A 128 -22.24 -15.09 -2.37
#